data_65155d4b9766ac080f35f31bf82e9d20
#
_entry.id   65155d4b9766ac080f35f31bf82e9d20
#
_cell.length_a   1.000
_cell.length_b   1.000
_cell.length_c   1.000
_cell.angle_alpha   90.00
_cell.angle_beta   90.00
_cell.angle_gamma   90.00
#
_symmetry.space_group_name_H-M   'P 1'
#
loop_
_entity.id
_entity.type
_entity.pdbx_description
1 polymer ?
#
loop_
_entity_poly.entity_id
_entity_poly.type
_entity_poly.pdbx_seq_one_letter_code
_entity_poly.pdbx_strand_id
1 'polypeptide(L)'
;MAAPSTPGLNLVLQPAAADAQGAVPSIDVALEIDALAVKKGATLLQINLMDSATVTSAKQIHDLQVEDAKGALRLTAQDETLTSSEQIRRWHADRDVQGAVKLRYRVAIDPGSPLNGTPMFEVRTGEGAVSGAGLAFLLLPDDSVERMLRVRWRLPAGEQGQALSSLGVGDVDSPRPLTVDEVRHLYFMQGKLGVFQAKDGGFVGAWTGTPLFPAERVMRWTETLHTYYMTFFHSDAARFVVLTRANPHNPGSGIGLTDSFAFTYGPATTEEGIQLLLAHEMFHAFMVDMPANEAARQSTAWFSEGLAIYYQRMLPLRAGLIDRAMFLHDLNRSAAQYYTNSARHGTNVEVFDKFWTDARFRLLPYNRGSMYFAQLDAAIRAHSAGKRSLDDLVLAVIAEHRAGRPVDEALWRKLLLAEAGRQAVADYQAMQMGKLVLPPSNAFGPCFRRVLRKTRPFDPGVAMSTFASPKKVVGLIAGSEADKAGLRNGDTVLKGGPGDALLNDPGQTMTLTIRRGAQTFDVTYLPRGAPVDTYQWEQAGAPQCDQTP
;
A
#
# COMPACT_ATOMS: atom_id res chain seq x y z
N MET A 1 -33.69 -3.20 -31.34
CA MET A 1 -33.67 -3.36 -29.86
C MET A 1 -32.68 -2.34 -29.33
N ALA A 2 -33.08 -1.48 -28.38
CA ALA A 2 -32.12 -0.65 -27.71
C ALA A 2 -31.10 -1.54 -26.98
N ALA A 3 -29.81 -1.19 -27.04
CA ALA A 3 -28.80 -1.89 -26.27
C ALA A 3 -29.23 -1.88 -24.78
N PRO A 4 -29.07 -3.00 -24.04
CA PRO A 4 -29.39 -3.00 -22.62
C PRO A 4 -28.60 -1.90 -21.94
N SER A 5 -29.27 -1.04 -21.17
CA SER A 5 -28.60 0.01 -20.41
C SER A 5 -27.67 -0.63 -19.38
N THR A 6 -26.45 -0.13 -19.25
CA THR A 6 -25.51 -0.59 -18.23
C THR A 6 -26.14 -0.47 -16.84
N PRO A 7 -26.11 -1.53 -16.02
CA PRO A 7 -26.67 -1.48 -14.65
C PRO A 7 -26.04 -0.36 -13.81
N GLY A 8 -26.81 0.21 -12.88
CA GLY A 8 -26.37 1.25 -11.98
C GLY A 8 -26.02 0.74 -10.58
N LEU A 9 -25.16 1.47 -9.90
CA LEU A 9 -24.95 1.41 -8.46
C LEU A 9 -25.00 2.85 -7.93
N ASN A 10 -26.08 3.19 -7.23
CA ASN A 10 -26.29 4.53 -6.67
C ASN A 10 -25.91 4.51 -5.20
N LEU A 11 -24.88 5.26 -4.82
CA LEU A 11 -24.37 5.37 -3.45
C LEU A 11 -24.67 6.77 -2.92
N VAL A 12 -25.36 6.86 -1.80
CA VAL A 12 -25.57 8.10 -1.06
C VAL A 12 -24.88 7.98 0.30
N LEU A 13 -23.98 8.90 0.59
CA LEU A 13 -23.27 9.02 1.86
C LEU A 13 -23.75 10.26 2.61
N GLN A 14 -24.16 10.06 3.86
CA GLN A 14 -24.62 11.15 4.74
C GLN A 14 -23.86 11.07 6.07
N PRO A 15 -22.67 11.68 6.17
CA PRO A 15 -21.97 11.83 7.44
C PRO A 15 -22.80 12.67 8.42
N ALA A 16 -22.76 12.31 9.70
CA ALA A 16 -23.31 13.13 10.77
C ALA A 16 -22.47 14.41 10.95
N ALA A 17 -23.04 15.43 11.59
CA ALA A 17 -22.29 16.61 11.97
C ALA A 17 -21.16 16.26 12.94
N ALA A 18 -20.02 16.94 12.80
CA ALA A 18 -18.92 16.80 13.74
C ALA A 18 -19.30 17.34 15.11
N ASP A 19 -18.88 16.65 16.17
CA ASP A 19 -19.04 17.10 17.54
C ASP A 19 -18.09 18.26 17.90
N ALA A 20 -18.17 18.74 19.14
CA ALA A 20 -17.33 19.84 19.62
C ALA A 20 -15.82 19.49 19.64
N GLN A 21 -15.46 18.24 19.60
CA GLN A 21 -14.10 17.71 19.52
C GLN A 21 -13.65 17.49 18.07
N GLY A 22 -14.52 17.72 17.10
CA GLY A 22 -14.27 17.52 15.67
C GLY A 22 -14.37 16.06 15.23
N ALA A 23 -15.05 15.20 16.00
CA ALA A 23 -15.31 13.84 15.60
C ALA A 23 -16.67 13.69 14.91
N VAL A 24 -16.71 13.02 13.76
CA VAL A 24 -17.92 12.62 13.06
C VAL A 24 -18.37 11.27 13.61
N PRO A 25 -19.52 11.17 14.30
CA PRO A 25 -19.87 9.95 15.05
C PRO A 25 -20.42 8.82 14.18
N SER A 26 -20.90 9.11 12.98
CA SER A 26 -21.46 8.07 12.09
C SER A 26 -21.56 8.54 10.64
N ILE A 27 -21.74 7.57 9.73
CA ILE A 27 -22.15 7.79 8.34
C ILE A 27 -23.41 6.97 8.09
N ASP A 28 -24.49 7.60 7.61
CA ASP A 28 -25.64 6.90 7.06
C ASP A 28 -25.34 6.58 5.59
N VAL A 29 -25.54 5.34 5.20
CA VAL A 29 -25.25 4.82 3.86
C VAL A 29 -26.55 4.33 3.24
N ALA A 30 -26.84 4.79 2.01
CA ALA A 30 -27.90 4.22 1.19
C ALA A 30 -27.32 3.78 -0.16
N LEU A 31 -27.67 2.57 -0.57
CA LEU A 31 -27.29 1.99 -1.84
C LEU A 31 -28.53 1.51 -2.59
N GLU A 32 -28.51 1.70 -3.91
CA GLU A 32 -29.41 1.02 -4.85
C GLU A 32 -28.56 0.31 -5.89
N ILE A 33 -28.72 -1.01 -5.98
CA ILE A 33 -27.88 -1.89 -6.79
C ILE A 33 -28.75 -2.57 -7.83
N ASP A 34 -28.53 -2.28 -9.10
CA ASP A 34 -29.26 -2.86 -10.21
C ASP A 34 -28.77 -4.26 -10.59
N ALA A 35 -29.61 -4.98 -11.32
CA ALA A 35 -29.31 -6.25 -11.99
C ALA A 35 -28.84 -7.37 -11.06
N LEU A 36 -29.35 -7.43 -9.83
CA LEU A 36 -29.10 -8.57 -8.96
C LEU A 36 -29.96 -9.79 -9.34
N ALA A 37 -29.33 -10.97 -9.31
CA ALA A 37 -30.00 -12.25 -9.57
C ALA A 37 -29.45 -13.31 -8.60
N VAL A 38 -30.04 -13.40 -7.41
CA VAL A 38 -29.54 -14.23 -6.31
C VAL A 38 -30.62 -15.21 -5.88
N LYS A 39 -30.28 -16.48 -5.75
CA LYS A 39 -31.19 -17.52 -5.25
C LYS A 39 -31.31 -17.48 -3.74
N LYS A 40 -32.46 -17.91 -3.23
CA LYS A 40 -32.65 -18.11 -1.79
C LYS A 40 -31.48 -18.87 -1.16
N GLY A 41 -30.93 -18.31 -0.09
CA GLY A 41 -29.82 -18.89 0.67
C GLY A 41 -28.43 -18.68 0.06
N ALA A 42 -28.33 -18.11 -1.15
CA ALA A 42 -27.04 -17.68 -1.69
C ALA A 42 -26.64 -16.29 -1.15
N THR A 43 -25.38 -15.95 -1.25
CA THR A 43 -24.84 -14.65 -0.80
C THR A 43 -25.44 -13.52 -1.62
N LEU A 44 -26.12 -12.59 -0.96
CA LEU A 44 -26.66 -11.38 -1.56
C LEU A 44 -25.68 -10.21 -1.42
N LEU A 45 -25.12 -10.04 -0.23
CA LEU A 45 -24.21 -8.95 0.14
C LEU A 45 -23.04 -9.50 0.95
N GLN A 46 -21.91 -8.82 0.88
CA GLN A 46 -20.74 -9.16 1.69
C GLN A 46 -19.92 -7.93 2.06
N ILE A 47 -19.08 -8.10 3.10
CA ILE A 47 -18.10 -7.10 3.55
C ILE A 47 -16.94 -7.79 4.27
N ASN A 48 -15.73 -7.24 4.15
CA ASN A 48 -14.58 -7.71 4.89
C ASN A 48 -14.68 -7.26 6.36
N LEU A 49 -14.60 -8.20 7.30
CA LEU A 49 -14.45 -7.92 8.74
C LEU A 49 -12.98 -7.65 9.10
N MET A 50 -12.08 -8.30 8.37
CA MET A 50 -10.64 -8.11 8.43
C MET A 50 -10.06 -8.33 7.04
N ASP A 51 -9.16 -7.45 6.65
CA ASP A 51 -8.43 -7.52 5.40
C ASP A 51 -6.96 -7.21 5.66
N SER A 52 -6.03 -7.97 5.04
CA SER A 52 -4.59 -7.81 5.24
C SER A 52 -4.20 -7.67 6.72
N ALA A 53 -4.79 -8.49 7.58
CA ALA A 53 -4.65 -8.46 9.05
C ALA A 53 -5.15 -7.17 9.73
N THR A 54 -5.85 -6.29 9.01
CA THR A 54 -6.42 -5.05 9.54
C THR A 54 -7.93 -5.20 9.72
N VAL A 55 -8.42 -4.92 10.93
CA VAL A 55 -9.86 -4.95 11.23
C VAL A 55 -10.52 -3.75 10.57
N THR A 56 -11.62 -3.99 9.86
CA THR A 56 -12.41 -2.95 9.18
C THR A 56 -13.50 -2.37 10.10
N SER A 57 -14.24 -1.37 9.60
CA SER A 57 -15.39 -0.80 10.32
C SER A 57 -16.68 -1.63 10.16
N ALA A 58 -16.63 -2.81 9.55
CA ALA A 58 -17.79 -3.64 9.24
C ALA A 58 -18.59 -4.08 10.46
N LYS A 59 -17.93 -4.27 11.62
CA LYS A 59 -18.60 -4.61 12.88
C LYS A 59 -19.41 -3.46 13.49
N GLN A 60 -19.20 -2.23 12.99
CA GLN A 60 -19.88 -1.01 13.43
C GLN A 60 -21.12 -0.70 12.58
N ILE A 61 -21.52 -1.61 11.69
CA ILE A 61 -22.73 -1.48 10.88
C ILE A 61 -23.95 -1.85 11.71
N HIS A 62 -24.92 -0.93 11.73
CA HIS A 62 -26.17 -1.04 12.48
C HIS A 62 -27.37 -0.67 11.58
N ASP A 63 -28.58 -1.04 12.02
CA ASP A 63 -29.85 -0.65 11.42
C ASP A 63 -30.00 -1.04 9.94
N LEU A 64 -29.42 -2.19 9.55
CA LEU A 64 -29.48 -2.66 8.16
C LEU A 64 -30.91 -2.98 7.75
N GLN A 65 -31.38 -2.29 6.73
CA GLN A 65 -32.66 -2.49 6.05
C GLN A 65 -32.37 -2.81 4.58
N VAL A 66 -32.99 -3.86 4.06
CA VAL A 66 -32.82 -4.26 2.66
C VAL A 66 -34.20 -4.58 2.08
N GLU A 67 -34.46 -4.06 0.87
CA GLU A 67 -35.71 -4.30 0.14
C GLU A 67 -35.46 -4.46 -1.36
N ASP A 68 -36.33 -5.21 -2.01
CA ASP A 68 -36.46 -5.29 -3.47
C ASP A 68 -37.87 -4.90 -3.93
N ALA A 69 -38.21 -5.13 -5.19
CA ALA A 69 -39.52 -4.82 -5.74
C ALA A 69 -40.69 -5.59 -5.04
N LYS A 70 -40.39 -6.67 -4.31
CA LYS A 70 -41.37 -7.44 -3.54
C LYS A 70 -41.46 -7.02 -2.06
N GLY A 71 -40.72 -6.00 -1.66
CA GLY A 71 -40.67 -5.46 -0.28
C GLY A 71 -39.46 -5.96 0.50
N ALA A 72 -39.53 -5.79 1.83
CA ALA A 72 -38.42 -6.08 2.73
C ALA A 72 -37.86 -7.50 2.60
N LEU A 73 -36.53 -7.60 2.67
CA LEU A 73 -35.78 -8.87 2.66
C LEU A 73 -35.31 -9.19 4.08
N ARG A 74 -35.53 -10.42 4.53
CA ARG A 74 -34.90 -10.93 5.73
C ARG A 74 -33.56 -11.55 5.40
N LEU A 75 -32.52 -11.09 6.08
CA LEU A 75 -31.16 -11.53 5.84
C LEU A 75 -30.61 -12.30 7.03
N THR A 76 -29.86 -13.37 6.77
CA THR A 76 -29.08 -14.09 7.76
C THR A 76 -27.61 -13.81 7.52
N ALA A 77 -26.90 -13.30 8.54
CA ALA A 77 -25.47 -13.03 8.47
C ALA A 77 -24.67 -14.26 8.87
N GLN A 78 -23.58 -14.51 8.15
CA GLN A 78 -22.60 -15.55 8.44
C GLN A 78 -21.20 -14.98 8.32
N ASP A 79 -20.38 -15.18 9.37
CA ASP A 79 -18.97 -14.81 9.38
C ASP A 79 -18.12 -16.02 8.96
N GLU A 80 -17.13 -15.76 8.11
CA GLU A 80 -16.21 -16.77 7.59
C GLU A 80 -14.78 -16.27 7.71
N THR A 81 -13.87 -17.12 8.18
CA THR A 81 -12.43 -16.88 8.17
C THR A 81 -11.85 -17.54 6.93
N LEU A 82 -11.38 -16.71 5.99
CA LEU A 82 -10.77 -17.18 4.74
C LEU A 82 -9.31 -17.56 4.96
N THR A 83 -8.57 -16.69 5.66
CA THR A 83 -7.16 -16.89 6.03
C THR A 83 -6.90 -16.37 7.44
N SER A 84 -5.67 -16.47 7.93
CA SER A 84 -5.27 -15.85 9.22
C SER A 84 -5.32 -14.31 9.18
N SER A 85 -5.35 -13.71 8.00
CA SER A 85 -5.35 -12.25 7.75
C SER A 85 -6.64 -11.73 7.13
N GLU A 86 -7.61 -12.60 6.84
CA GLU A 86 -8.84 -12.26 6.13
C GLU A 86 -10.06 -12.91 6.75
N GLN A 87 -11.06 -12.09 7.03
CA GLN A 87 -12.37 -12.51 7.50
C GLN A 87 -13.45 -11.73 6.76
N ILE A 88 -14.54 -12.40 6.41
CA ILE A 88 -15.65 -11.82 5.66
C ILE A 88 -16.98 -12.12 6.35
N ARG A 89 -17.93 -11.20 6.23
CA ARG A 89 -19.33 -11.41 6.58
C ARG A 89 -20.17 -11.44 5.33
N ARG A 90 -20.98 -12.50 5.18
CA ARG A 90 -21.95 -12.67 4.10
C ARG A 90 -23.36 -12.61 4.63
N TRP A 91 -24.26 -12.01 3.83
CA TRP A 91 -25.69 -11.99 4.10
C TRP A 91 -26.43 -12.78 3.03
N HIS A 92 -27.28 -13.73 3.50
CA HIS A 92 -28.07 -14.61 2.68
C HIS A 92 -29.55 -14.22 2.76
N ALA A 93 -30.21 -14.08 1.61
CA ALA A 93 -31.61 -13.72 1.54
C ALA A 93 -32.53 -14.94 1.79
N ASP A 94 -33.66 -14.71 2.45
CA ASP A 94 -34.67 -15.75 2.77
C ASP A 94 -35.53 -16.16 1.56
N ARG A 95 -35.40 -15.47 0.43
CA ARG A 95 -36.09 -15.74 -0.85
C ARG A 95 -35.23 -15.37 -2.05
N ASP A 96 -35.67 -15.81 -3.24
CA ASP A 96 -35.04 -15.39 -4.52
C ASP A 96 -35.18 -13.88 -4.67
N VAL A 97 -34.06 -13.24 -5.09
CA VAL A 97 -33.94 -11.81 -5.40
C VAL A 97 -33.65 -11.65 -6.88
N GLN A 98 -34.36 -10.74 -7.53
CA GLN A 98 -34.15 -10.41 -8.94
C GLN A 98 -34.45 -8.93 -9.21
N GLY A 99 -33.53 -8.23 -9.87
CA GLY A 99 -33.66 -6.82 -10.21
C GLY A 99 -32.92 -5.90 -9.25
N ALA A 100 -33.45 -4.69 -9.02
CA ALA A 100 -32.83 -3.72 -8.13
C ALA A 100 -33.09 -4.05 -6.66
N VAL A 101 -32.05 -3.83 -5.83
CA VAL A 101 -32.13 -3.94 -4.37
C VAL A 101 -31.70 -2.62 -3.76
N LYS A 102 -32.47 -2.16 -2.79
CA LYS A 102 -32.18 -0.97 -2.00
C LYS A 102 -31.77 -1.40 -0.58
N LEU A 103 -30.73 -0.77 -0.07
CA LEU A 103 -30.29 -1.00 1.29
C LEU A 103 -29.92 0.32 1.97
N ARG A 104 -30.16 0.37 3.28
CA ARG A 104 -29.81 1.49 4.15
C ARG A 104 -29.26 0.94 5.45
N TYR A 105 -28.23 1.59 5.96
CA TYR A 105 -27.60 1.24 7.24
C TYR A 105 -26.80 2.42 7.77
N ARG A 106 -26.41 2.33 9.03
CA ARG A 106 -25.52 3.27 9.70
C ARG A 106 -24.19 2.61 10.04
N VAL A 107 -23.11 3.32 9.82
CA VAL A 107 -21.76 2.95 10.27
C VAL A 107 -21.41 3.86 11.43
N ALA A 108 -21.34 3.33 12.64
CA ALA A 108 -20.87 4.07 13.81
C ALA A 108 -19.34 4.20 13.75
N ILE A 109 -18.81 5.32 14.22
CA ILE A 109 -17.37 5.60 14.19
C ILE A 109 -16.93 5.90 15.63
N ASP A 110 -16.04 5.07 16.15
CA ASP A 110 -15.44 5.27 17.48
C ASP A 110 -14.12 6.01 17.36
N PRO A 111 -14.06 7.30 17.76
CA PRO A 111 -12.81 8.07 17.69
C PRO A 111 -11.74 7.56 18.64
N GLY A 112 -12.10 6.84 19.71
CA GLY A 112 -11.19 6.22 20.66
C GLY A 112 -10.68 4.85 20.26
N SER A 113 -11.19 4.26 19.17
CA SER A 113 -10.73 2.96 18.68
C SER A 113 -9.24 2.99 18.36
N PRO A 114 -8.45 1.99 18.80
CA PRO A 114 -7.03 1.93 18.48
C PRO A 114 -6.80 2.04 16.98
N LEU A 115 -5.81 2.86 16.59
CA LEU A 115 -5.35 2.89 15.21
C LEU A 115 -4.63 1.57 14.94
N ASN A 116 -5.22 0.74 14.10
CA ASN A 116 -4.57 -0.44 13.58
C ASN A 116 -3.40 -0.03 12.67
N GLY A 117 -2.54 -0.97 12.36
CA GLY A 117 -1.40 -0.72 11.47
C GLY A 117 -1.83 -0.33 10.05
N THR A 118 -1.06 -0.74 9.11
CA THR A 118 -1.34 -0.67 7.69
C THR A 118 -2.18 -1.88 7.25
N PRO A 119 -2.99 -1.76 6.22
CA PRO A 119 -3.33 -0.58 5.45
C PRO A 119 -4.44 0.24 6.10
N MET A 120 -4.65 1.48 5.63
CA MET A 120 -5.57 2.45 6.21
C MET A 120 -7.02 2.29 5.73
N PHE A 121 -7.58 1.10 5.77
CA PHE A 121 -8.93 0.82 5.25
C PHE A 121 -10.05 1.38 6.12
N GLU A 122 -9.92 1.26 7.43
CA GLU A 122 -11.00 1.56 8.38
C GLU A 122 -11.51 2.99 8.27
N VAL A 123 -12.79 3.18 8.58
CA VAL A 123 -13.36 4.52 8.68
C VAL A 123 -12.84 5.20 9.95
N ARG A 124 -12.27 6.39 9.78
CA ARG A 124 -11.70 7.21 10.87
C ARG A 124 -12.27 8.60 10.85
N THR A 125 -12.35 9.17 12.03
CA THR A 125 -12.77 10.55 12.25
C THR A 125 -11.74 11.32 13.06
N GLY A 126 -11.69 12.62 12.89
CA GLY A 126 -10.83 13.55 13.63
C GLY A 126 -10.67 14.87 12.89
N GLU A 127 -10.39 15.95 13.62
CA GLU A 127 -10.12 17.29 13.09
C GLU A 127 -11.26 17.85 12.20
N GLY A 128 -12.50 17.44 12.46
CA GLY A 128 -13.67 17.88 11.70
C GLY A 128 -13.88 17.14 10.38
N ALA A 129 -13.28 15.96 10.23
CA ALA A 129 -13.39 15.17 9.02
C ALA A 129 -13.58 13.67 9.30
N VAL A 130 -14.04 12.94 8.30
CA VAL A 130 -14.16 11.49 8.26
C VAL A 130 -13.57 10.96 6.96
N SER A 131 -12.92 9.80 7.01
CA SER A 131 -12.37 9.14 5.83
C SER A 131 -12.27 7.63 6.00
N GLY A 132 -12.33 6.88 4.89
CA GLY A 132 -12.17 5.43 4.87
C GLY A 132 -12.31 4.82 3.49
N ALA A 133 -11.84 3.57 3.32
CA ALA A 133 -11.98 2.83 2.08
C ALA A 133 -13.34 2.12 2.01
N GLY A 134 -13.88 1.96 0.81
CA GLY A 134 -15.17 1.31 0.57
C GLY A 134 -15.26 -0.09 1.16
N LEU A 135 -14.18 -0.88 1.07
CA LEU A 135 -14.13 -2.23 1.60
C LEU A 135 -14.37 -2.32 3.12
N ALA A 136 -14.15 -1.21 3.84
CA ALA A 136 -14.31 -1.16 5.28
C ALA A 136 -15.77 -0.91 5.73
N PHE A 137 -16.63 -0.40 4.85
CA PHE A 137 -17.97 0.02 5.27
C PHE A 137 -19.08 -0.14 4.23
N LEU A 138 -18.76 -0.44 2.95
CA LEU A 138 -19.77 -0.65 1.92
C LEU A 138 -20.19 -2.12 1.85
N LEU A 139 -21.50 -2.35 1.98
CA LEU A 139 -22.13 -3.65 1.73
C LEU A 139 -22.37 -3.81 0.23
N LEU A 140 -21.63 -4.70 -0.41
CA LEU A 140 -21.64 -4.87 -1.85
C LEU A 140 -22.00 -6.33 -2.22
N PRO A 141 -22.54 -6.57 -3.44
CA PRO A 141 -22.83 -7.93 -3.89
C PRO A 141 -21.55 -8.76 -4.09
N ASP A 142 -21.74 -10.07 -4.17
CA ASP A 142 -20.69 -11.03 -4.55
C ASP A 142 -20.95 -11.48 -5.98
N ASP A 143 -20.75 -10.58 -6.93
CA ASP A 143 -20.94 -10.85 -8.35
C ASP A 143 -19.87 -10.18 -9.21
N SER A 144 -19.84 -10.54 -10.50
CA SER A 144 -18.92 -9.98 -11.49
C SER A 144 -19.57 -8.93 -12.40
N VAL A 145 -20.74 -8.42 -12.02
CA VAL A 145 -21.47 -7.45 -12.85
C VAL A 145 -20.83 -6.07 -12.69
N GLU A 146 -20.38 -5.52 -13.81
CA GLU A 146 -19.91 -4.13 -13.87
C GLU A 146 -21.09 -3.16 -13.84
N ARG A 147 -20.98 -2.09 -13.04
CA ARG A 147 -22.04 -1.08 -12.84
C ARG A 147 -21.51 0.34 -12.97
N MET A 148 -22.33 1.22 -13.53
CA MET A 148 -22.07 2.66 -13.47
C MET A 148 -22.29 3.14 -12.04
N LEU A 149 -21.23 3.56 -11.35
CA LEU A 149 -21.31 4.08 -9.99
C LEU A 149 -21.68 5.57 -10.00
N ARG A 150 -22.64 5.94 -9.17
CA ARG A 150 -23.02 7.33 -8.87
C ARG A 150 -22.84 7.58 -7.38
N VAL A 151 -21.92 8.44 -7.01
CA VAL A 151 -21.70 8.86 -5.61
C VAL A 151 -22.39 10.19 -5.38
N ARG A 152 -23.19 10.27 -4.33
CA ARG A 152 -23.91 11.48 -3.92
C ARG A 152 -23.68 11.71 -2.43
N TRP A 153 -23.47 12.96 -2.07
CA TRP A 153 -23.23 13.37 -0.71
C TRP A 153 -24.40 14.18 -0.16
N ARG A 154 -24.80 13.88 1.06
CA ARG A 154 -25.74 14.67 1.84
C ARG A 154 -25.02 15.24 3.04
N LEU A 155 -24.48 16.45 2.89
CA LEU A 155 -23.71 17.10 3.94
C LEU A 155 -24.62 17.65 5.04
N PRO A 156 -24.17 17.71 6.31
CA PRO A 156 -24.91 18.31 7.41
C PRO A 156 -25.22 19.79 7.11
N ALA A 157 -26.42 20.24 7.48
CA ALA A 157 -26.84 21.63 7.25
C ALA A 157 -25.97 22.61 8.04
N GLY A 158 -25.44 23.62 7.35
CA GLY A 158 -24.61 24.67 7.97
C GLY A 158 -23.12 24.34 8.10
N GLU A 159 -22.68 23.15 7.74
CA GLU A 159 -21.25 22.85 7.72
C GLU A 159 -20.61 23.33 6.40
N GLN A 160 -19.52 24.12 6.54
CA GLN A 160 -18.63 24.45 5.42
C GLN A 160 -17.61 23.32 5.24
N GLY A 161 -18.07 22.16 4.79
CA GLY A 161 -17.23 21.01 4.52
C GLY A 161 -17.15 20.68 3.03
N GLN A 162 -16.10 20.00 2.64
CA GLN A 162 -15.95 19.41 1.32
C GLN A 162 -16.15 17.90 1.40
N ALA A 163 -16.57 17.31 0.31
CA ALA A 163 -16.66 15.87 0.17
C ALA A 163 -15.98 15.44 -1.13
N LEU A 164 -15.33 14.31 -1.11
CA LEU A 164 -14.67 13.74 -2.29
C LEU A 164 -14.50 12.22 -2.16
N SER A 165 -14.27 11.59 -3.28
CA SER A 165 -13.89 10.18 -3.36
C SER A 165 -12.71 10.02 -4.32
N SER A 166 -12.21 8.80 -4.47
CA SER A 166 -11.25 8.46 -5.53
C SER A 166 -11.71 8.87 -6.93
N LEU A 167 -13.01 9.06 -7.13
CA LEU A 167 -13.57 9.52 -8.41
C LEU A 167 -13.57 11.04 -8.58
N GLY A 168 -13.26 11.83 -7.53
CA GLY A 168 -13.18 13.29 -7.59
C GLY A 168 -13.97 14.00 -6.50
N VAL A 169 -14.09 15.34 -6.64
CA VAL A 169 -14.67 16.25 -5.65
C VAL A 169 -16.19 16.32 -5.82
N GLY A 170 -16.91 16.27 -4.70
CA GLY A 170 -18.37 16.37 -4.63
C GLY A 170 -19.11 15.15 -5.15
N ASP A 171 -20.30 15.42 -5.70
CA ASP A 171 -21.10 14.41 -6.38
C ASP A 171 -20.44 14.02 -7.70
N VAL A 172 -20.23 12.74 -7.92
CA VAL A 172 -19.53 12.23 -9.10
C VAL A 172 -20.19 10.97 -9.66
N ASP A 173 -20.08 10.80 -10.96
CA ASP A 173 -20.41 9.57 -11.67
C ASP A 173 -19.11 8.93 -12.16
N SER A 174 -19.00 7.60 -12.11
CA SER A 174 -17.83 6.91 -12.65
C SER A 174 -17.74 7.12 -14.17
N PRO A 175 -16.53 7.32 -14.72
CA PRO A 175 -16.37 7.54 -16.16
C PRO A 175 -16.64 6.28 -16.99
N ARG A 176 -16.65 5.13 -16.35
CA ARG A 176 -16.93 3.80 -16.93
C ARG A 176 -17.63 2.90 -15.92
N PRO A 177 -18.20 1.79 -16.35
CA PRO A 177 -18.64 0.77 -15.41
C PRO A 177 -17.48 0.27 -14.55
N LEU A 178 -17.73 0.00 -13.27
CA LEU A 178 -16.78 -0.52 -12.31
C LEU A 178 -17.21 -1.89 -11.82
N THR A 179 -16.26 -2.77 -11.59
CA THR A 179 -16.45 -4.03 -10.88
C THR A 179 -16.73 -3.77 -9.40
N VAL A 180 -17.27 -4.76 -8.70
CA VAL A 180 -17.46 -4.69 -7.23
C VAL A 180 -16.13 -4.47 -6.52
N ASP A 181 -15.06 -5.10 -7.00
CA ASP A 181 -13.73 -4.96 -6.42
C ASP A 181 -13.18 -3.55 -6.57
N GLU A 182 -13.30 -2.93 -7.73
CA GLU A 182 -12.94 -1.52 -7.94
C GLU A 182 -13.72 -0.58 -7.03
N VAL A 183 -15.03 -0.82 -6.81
CA VAL A 183 -15.85 -0.02 -5.89
C VAL A 183 -15.39 -0.19 -4.44
N ARG A 184 -14.99 -1.39 -4.01
CA ARG A 184 -14.39 -1.63 -2.69
C ARG A 184 -13.12 -0.84 -2.48
N HIS A 185 -12.32 -0.70 -3.52
CA HIS A 185 -11.04 0.02 -3.51
C HIS A 185 -11.16 1.52 -3.83
N LEU A 186 -12.35 2.11 -3.69
CA LEU A 186 -12.51 3.57 -3.65
C LEU A 186 -12.31 4.07 -2.22
N TYR A 187 -11.73 5.27 -2.10
CA TYR A 187 -11.59 5.97 -0.83
C TYR A 187 -12.53 7.18 -0.77
N PHE A 188 -13.04 7.47 0.41
CA PHE A 188 -14.03 8.52 0.66
C PHE A 188 -13.56 9.42 1.78
N MET A 189 -13.73 10.75 1.61
CA MET A 189 -13.41 11.76 2.61
C MET A 189 -14.48 12.84 2.65
N GLN A 190 -14.80 13.32 3.84
CA GLN A 190 -15.72 14.45 4.03
C GLN A 190 -15.34 15.24 5.28
N GLY A 191 -15.55 16.57 5.27
CA GLY A 191 -15.38 17.47 6.40
C GLY A 191 -14.46 18.64 6.09
N LYS A 192 -13.72 19.10 7.10
CA LYS A 192 -12.69 20.13 6.95
C LYS A 192 -11.47 19.54 6.24
N LEU A 193 -11.40 19.72 4.94
CA LEU A 193 -10.34 19.18 4.11
C LEU A 193 -9.49 20.31 3.53
N GLY A 194 -8.17 20.13 3.50
CA GLY A 194 -7.33 20.81 2.54
C GLY A 194 -7.47 20.11 1.19
N VAL A 195 -7.67 20.89 0.11
CA VAL A 195 -7.82 20.33 -1.24
C VAL A 195 -6.97 21.13 -2.22
N PHE A 196 -6.19 20.40 -2.98
CA PHE A 196 -5.48 20.88 -4.17
C PHE A 196 -6.13 20.24 -5.40
N GLN A 197 -6.44 21.04 -6.39
CA GLN A 197 -7.01 20.57 -7.65
C GLN A 197 -6.25 21.20 -8.81
N ALA A 198 -5.77 20.35 -9.72
CA ALA A 198 -5.16 20.78 -10.98
C ALA A 198 -6.17 21.55 -11.84
N LYS A 199 -5.69 22.52 -12.62
CA LYS A 199 -6.55 23.38 -13.44
C LYS A 199 -7.35 22.64 -14.50
N ASP A 200 -6.79 21.55 -15.02
CA ASP A 200 -7.43 20.66 -16.00
C ASP A 200 -8.35 19.61 -15.36
N GLY A 201 -8.37 19.52 -14.02
CA GLY A 201 -9.12 18.52 -13.28
C GLY A 201 -8.55 17.11 -13.30
N GLY A 202 -7.40 16.91 -13.94
CA GLY A 202 -6.76 15.59 -14.06
C GLY A 202 -6.10 15.09 -12.78
N PHE A 203 -5.83 15.99 -11.82
CA PHE A 203 -5.25 15.63 -10.53
C PHE A 203 -5.99 16.32 -9.36
N VAL A 204 -6.24 15.55 -8.30
CA VAL A 204 -6.80 16.07 -7.04
C VAL A 204 -5.98 15.52 -5.87
N GLY A 205 -5.54 16.40 -4.98
CA GLY A 205 -4.95 16.03 -3.70
C GLY A 205 -5.83 16.51 -2.54
N ALA A 206 -6.07 15.66 -1.54
CA ALA A 206 -6.84 16.05 -0.37
C ALA A 206 -6.23 15.51 0.94
N TRP A 207 -6.35 16.29 2.01
CA TRP A 207 -5.85 15.93 3.32
C TRP A 207 -6.78 16.36 4.45
N THR A 208 -6.79 15.59 5.53
CA THR A 208 -7.42 16.00 6.79
C THR A 208 -6.39 16.72 7.66
N GLY A 209 -6.85 17.60 8.54
CA GLY A 209 -6.04 18.23 9.55
C GLY A 209 -5.01 19.23 9.04
N THR A 210 -3.97 19.45 9.85
CA THR A 210 -2.89 20.39 9.56
C THR A 210 -1.54 19.66 9.53
N PRO A 211 -1.12 19.10 8.38
CA PRO A 211 0.19 18.49 8.24
C PRO A 211 1.33 19.47 8.58
N LEU A 212 2.40 18.99 9.20
CA LEU A 212 3.60 19.80 9.48
C LEU A 212 4.48 20.01 8.23
N PHE A 213 4.24 19.29 7.16
CA PHE A 213 4.83 19.52 5.84
C PHE A 213 3.92 20.41 4.99
N PRO A 214 4.47 21.11 3.97
CA PRO A 214 3.68 22.00 3.11
C PRO A 214 2.81 21.18 2.12
N ALA A 215 1.63 20.75 2.57
CA ALA A 215 0.77 19.79 1.85
C ALA A 215 0.45 20.23 0.40
N GLU A 216 0.12 21.50 0.17
CA GLU A 216 -0.16 21.99 -1.18
C GLU A 216 1.07 21.88 -2.11
N ARG A 217 2.28 22.15 -1.60
CA ARG A 217 3.52 22.01 -2.37
C ARG A 217 3.80 20.55 -2.72
N VAL A 218 3.56 19.64 -1.77
CA VAL A 218 3.66 18.19 -2.01
C VAL A 218 2.66 17.75 -3.08
N MET A 219 1.40 18.19 -3.00
CA MET A 219 0.40 17.83 -4.01
C MET A 219 0.74 18.38 -5.40
N ARG A 220 1.30 19.57 -5.49
CA ARG A 220 1.80 20.14 -6.76
C ARG A 220 2.99 19.37 -7.33
N TRP A 221 3.92 18.94 -6.48
CA TRP A 221 5.01 18.06 -6.87
C TRP A 221 4.46 16.72 -7.41
N THR A 222 3.46 16.17 -6.72
CA THR A 222 2.80 14.92 -7.11
C THR A 222 2.04 15.03 -8.43
N GLU A 223 1.35 16.16 -8.67
CA GLU A 223 0.74 16.47 -9.98
C GLU A 223 1.79 16.44 -11.12
N THR A 224 2.93 17.07 -10.89
CA THR A 224 4.02 17.08 -11.88
C THR A 224 4.55 15.66 -12.14
N LEU A 225 4.72 14.87 -11.09
CA LEU A 225 5.11 13.47 -11.22
C LEU A 225 4.04 12.65 -11.95
N HIS A 226 2.77 12.85 -11.63
CA HIS A 226 1.65 12.20 -12.32
C HIS A 226 1.67 12.46 -13.82
N THR A 227 1.86 13.72 -14.22
CA THR A 227 1.98 14.12 -15.64
C THR A 227 3.16 13.40 -16.32
N TYR A 228 4.29 13.28 -15.62
CA TYR A 228 5.44 12.53 -16.12
C TYR A 228 5.12 11.03 -16.27
N TYR A 229 4.46 10.43 -15.29
CA TYR A 229 4.04 9.02 -15.34
C TYR A 229 3.04 8.76 -16.47
N MET A 230 2.05 9.64 -16.66
CA MET A 230 1.12 9.56 -17.79
C MET A 230 1.86 9.45 -19.14
N THR A 231 2.87 10.30 -19.32
CA THR A 231 3.70 10.30 -20.54
C THR A 231 4.54 9.02 -20.63
N PHE A 232 5.20 8.62 -19.54
CA PHE A 232 6.09 7.46 -19.51
C PHE A 232 5.33 6.15 -19.76
N PHE A 233 4.18 5.96 -19.12
CA PHE A 233 3.37 4.75 -19.25
C PHE A 233 2.40 4.75 -20.43
N HIS A 234 2.41 5.80 -21.26
CA HIS A 234 1.46 5.99 -22.36
C HIS A 234 0.01 5.79 -21.87
N SER A 235 -0.32 6.42 -20.74
CA SER A 235 -1.64 6.34 -20.12
C SER A 235 -2.49 7.55 -20.52
N ASP A 236 -3.77 7.31 -20.72
CA ASP A 236 -4.81 8.31 -20.98
C ASP A 236 -5.82 8.41 -19.83
N ALA A 237 -5.44 7.94 -18.64
CA ALA A 237 -6.28 8.02 -17.44
C ALA A 237 -6.77 9.45 -17.19
N ALA A 238 -8.08 9.62 -17.14
CA ALA A 238 -8.70 10.95 -17.11
C ALA A 238 -8.45 11.71 -15.79
N ARG A 239 -8.18 11.01 -14.70
CA ARG A 239 -8.01 11.59 -13.37
C ARG A 239 -7.21 10.69 -12.44
N PHE A 240 -6.47 11.32 -11.53
CA PHE A 240 -5.79 10.66 -10.43
C PHE A 240 -6.02 11.41 -9.11
N VAL A 241 -6.31 10.69 -8.02
CA VAL A 241 -6.65 11.29 -6.73
C VAL A 241 -5.69 10.79 -5.64
N VAL A 242 -5.14 11.72 -4.86
CA VAL A 242 -4.28 11.47 -3.72
C VAL A 242 -4.97 11.90 -2.44
N LEU A 243 -5.04 11.01 -1.46
CA LEU A 243 -5.79 11.20 -0.23
C LEU A 243 -4.88 10.97 0.98
N THR A 244 -4.93 11.85 1.98
CA THR A 244 -4.12 11.63 3.17
C THR A 244 -4.81 12.04 4.45
N ARG A 245 -4.50 11.32 5.52
CA ARG A 245 -4.96 11.61 6.88
C ARG A 245 -3.85 11.41 7.90
N ALA A 246 -4.00 12.05 9.06
CA ALA A 246 -3.09 11.83 10.17
C ALA A 246 -3.19 10.39 10.73
N ASN A 247 -2.05 9.79 11.00
CA ASN A 247 -1.93 8.60 11.83
C ASN A 247 -0.62 8.67 12.65
N PRO A 248 -0.68 9.17 13.88
CA PRO A 248 0.53 9.35 14.69
C PRO A 248 1.19 8.03 15.13
N HIS A 249 0.47 6.90 15.04
CA HIS A 249 0.99 5.59 15.46
C HIS A 249 1.68 4.83 14.32
N ASN A 250 1.28 5.10 13.07
CA ASN A 250 1.87 4.46 11.89
C ASN A 250 1.86 5.42 10.69
N PRO A 251 2.65 6.49 10.75
CA PRO A 251 2.80 7.42 9.63
C PRO A 251 3.57 6.77 8.48
N GLY A 252 3.33 7.26 7.26
CA GLY A 252 4.02 6.78 6.07
C GLY A 252 3.51 5.44 5.53
N SER A 253 2.33 5.01 5.97
CA SER A 253 1.62 3.89 5.37
C SER A 253 0.85 4.36 4.15
N GLY A 254 0.99 3.66 3.02
CA GLY A 254 0.27 3.92 1.78
C GLY A 254 -0.56 2.73 1.34
N ILE A 255 -1.50 2.98 0.45
CA ILE A 255 -2.31 1.97 -0.23
C ILE A 255 -2.71 2.44 -1.62
N GLY A 256 -2.39 1.62 -2.63
CA GLY A 256 -2.92 1.76 -3.98
C GLY A 256 -4.41 1.46 -4.03
N LEU A 257 -5.17 2.28 -4.73
CA LEU A 257 -6.62 2.23 -4.84
C LEU A 257 -7.02 2.42 -6.30
N THR A 258 -8.30 2.26 -6.62
CA THR A 258 -8.81 2.49 -7.99
C THR A 258 -8.58 3.94 -8.41
N ASP A 259 -7.78 4.16 -9.44
CA ASP A 259 -7.38 5.46 -9.99
C ASP A 259 -6.91 6.49 -8.94
N SER A 260 -6.36 5.99 -7.81
CA SER A 260 -5.99 6.83 -6.68
C SER A 260 -5.05 6.10 -5.72
N PHE A 261 -4.48 6.82 -4.79
CA PHE A 261 -3.91 6.22 -3.60
C PHE A 261 -4.14 7.05 -2.35
N ALA A 262 -4.05 6.38 -1.20
CA ALA A 262 -4.16 7.03 0.08
C ALA A 262 -2.93 6.74 0.93
N PHE A 263 -2.49 7.72 1.76
CA PHE A 263 -1.38 7.53 2.68
C PHE A 263 -1.64 8.20 4.03
N THR A 264 -0.84 7.85 5.03
CA THR A 264 -0.92 8.44 6.35
C THR A 264 0.31 9.30 6.65
N TYR A 265 0.10 10.35 7.43
CA TYR A 265 1.18 11.20 7.93
C TYR A 265 1.16 11.32 9.46
N GLY A 266 2.28 11.71 10.04
CA GLY A 266 2.44 11.95 11.47
C GLY A 266 3.39 13.11 11.78
N PRO A 267 3.67 13.38 13.07
CA PRO A 267 4.47 14.54 13.50
C PRO A 267 5.91 14.56 12.94
N ALA A 268 6.46 13.39 12.64
CA ALA A 268 7.82 13.27 12.10
C ALA A 268 7.86 13.14 10.57
N THR A 269 6.72 13.24 9.90
CA THR A 269 6.64 13.11 8.45
C THR A 269 7.25 14.32 7.76
N THR A 270 8.26 14.09 6.92
CA THR A 270 8.94 15.12 6.14
C THR A 270 8.45 15.14 4.69
N GLU A 271 8.63 16.27 4.01
CA GLU A 271 8.31 16.40 2.60
C GLU A 271 9.07 15.38 1.75
N GLU A 272 10.39 15.25 1.94
CA GLU A 272 11.24 14.30 1.21
C GLU A 272 10.80 12.85 1.42
N GLY A 273 10.46 12.48 2.67
CA GLY A 273 9.98 11.13 2.98
C GLY A 273 8.68 10.80 2.27
N ILE A 274 7.78 11.79 2.12
CA ILE A 274 6.51 11.61 1.40
C ILE A 274 6.74 11.52 -0.11
N GLN A 275 7.61 12.32 -0.70
CA GLN A 275 7.80 12.36 -2.14
C GLN A 275 8.13 10.97 -2.73
N LEU A 276 9.02 10.23 -2.09
CA LEU A 276 9.36 8.87 -2.53
C LEU A 276 8.22 7.87 -2.29
N LEU A 277 7.49 8.01 -1.17
CA LEU A 277 6.28 7.21 -0.92
C LEU A 277 5.23 7.47 -2.00
N LEU A 278 4.97 8.74 -2.33
CA LEU A 278 4.02 9.12 -3.36
C LEU A 278 4.42 8.57 -4.74
N ALA A 279 5.70 8.61 -5.08
CA ALA A 279 6.21 8.02 -6.32
C ALA A 279 6.04 6.49 -6.35
N HIS A 280 6.22 5.82 -5.22
CA HIS A 280 6.01 4.38 -5.05
C HIS A 280 4.54 4.00 -5.28
N GLU A 281 3.65 4.59 -4.50
CA GLU A 281 2.23 4.26 -4.53
C GLU A 281 1.57 4.64 -5.87
N MET A 282 1.99 5.76 -6.45
CA MET A 282 1.54 6.16 -7.79
C MET A 282 1.97 5.15 -8.86
N PHE A 283 3.16 4.54 -8.73
CA PHE A 283 3.62 3.53 -9.67
C PHE A 283 2.63 2.36 -9.78
N HIS A 284 2.06 1.92 -8.66
CA HIS A 284 1.08 0.84 -8.64
C HIS A 284 -0.19 1.15 -9.44
N ALA A 285 -0.57 2.42 -9.55
CA ALA A 285 -1.73 2.81 -10.37
C ALA A 285 -1.48 2.69 -11.89
N PHE A 286 -0.23 2.67 -12.32
CA PHE A 286 0.15 2.55 -13.73
C PHE A 286 0.66 1.16 -14.11
N MET A 287 1.07 0.36 -13.13
CA MET A 287 1.65 -0.96 -13.36
C MET A 287 0.64 -2.07 -13.07
N VAL A 288 0.76 -3.13 -13.83
CA VAL A 288 -0.06 -4.34 -13.67
C VAL A 288 0.66 -5.30 -12.75
N ASP A 289 -0.06 -5.85 -11.79
CA ASP A 289 0.43 -6.97 -10.99
C ASP A 289 0.52 -8.24 -11.83
N MET A 290 1.48 -9.10 -11.54
CA MET A 290 1.38 -10.48 -12.00
C MET A 290 0.20 -11.11 -11.27
N PRO A 291 -0.85 -11.58 -12.00
CA PRO A 291 -1.95 -12.20 -11.33
C PRO A 291 -1.47 -13.48 -10.68
N ALA A 292 -1.54 -13.47 -9.42
CA ALA A 292 -1.72 -14.64 -8.62
C ALA A 292 -3.17 -14.55 -8.12
N ASN A 293 -3.82 -15.68 -7.87
CA ASN A 293 -4.97 -15.63 -6.99
C ASN A 293 -4.54 -14.90 -5.70
N GLU A 294 -5.47 -14.28 -4.98
CA GLU A 294 -5.17 -13.52 -3.75
C GLU A 294 -4.22 -14.28 -2.80
N ALA A 295 -4.38 -15.61 -2.69
CA ALA A 295 -3.53 -16.48 -1.90
C ALA A 295 -2.06 -16.56 -2.36
N ALA A 296 -1.75 -16.23 -3.61
CA ALA A 296 -0.39 -16.30 -4.17
C ALA A 296 0.25 -14.91 -4.40
N ARG A 297 -0.47 -13.80 -4.07
CA ARG A 297 -0.02 -12.43 -4.32
C ARG A 297 1.37 -12.12 -3.74
N GLN A 298 1.66 -12.64 -2.54
CA GLN A 298 2.96 -12.44 -1.91
C GLN A 298 4.10 -13.15 -2.67
N SER A 299 3.83 -14.23 -3.41
CA SER A 299 4.84 -14.93 -4.21
C SER A 299 5.32 -14.11 -5.42
N THR A 300 4.50 -13.17 -5.89
CA THR A 300 4.79 -12.26 -7.01
C THR A 300 5.12 -10.83 -6.55
N ALA A 301 5.07 -10.54 -5.24
CA ALA A 301 5.36 -9.21 -4.69
C ALA A 301 6.75 -8.67 -5.09
N TRP A 302 7.73 -9.53 -5.37
CA TRP A 302 9.04 -9.11 -5.90
C TRP A 302 8.91 -8.34 -7.23
N PHE A 303 7.85 -8.61 -8.01
CA PHE A 303 7.59 -7.94 -9.28
C PHE A 303 6.99 -6.55 -9.04
N SER A 304 5.82 -6.47 -8.41
CA SER A 304 5.14 -5.19 -8.17
C SER A 304 5.96 -4.27 -7.25
N GLU A 305 6.33 -4.75 -6.07
CA GLU A 305 7.05 -3.94 -5.08
C GLU A 305 8.50 -3.65 -5.49
N GLY A 306 9.15 -4.64 -6.11
CA GLY A 306 10.52 -4.45 -6.60
C GLY A 306 10.61 -3.41 -7.71
N LEU A 307 9.66 -3.40 -8.66
CA LEU A 307 9.55 -2.37 -9.69
C LEU A 307 9.20 -1.02 -9.07
N ALA A 308 8.24 -0.98 -8.15
CA ALA A 308 7.83 0.26 -7.49
C ALA A 308 9.03 0.91 -6.76
N ILE A 309 9.82 0.14 -5.99
CA ILE A 309 11.06 0.64 -5.35
C ILE A 309 12.11 1.06 -6.36
N TYR A 310 12.24 0.37 -7.49
CA TYR A 310 13.18 0.78 -8.54
C TYR A 310 12.75 2.11 -9.17
N TYR A 311 11.49 2.21 -9.60
CA TYR A 311 10.99 3.37 -10.31
C TYR A 311 10.64 4.57 -9.43
N GLN A 312 10.33 4.38 -8.12
CA GLN A 312 10.10 5.50 -7.19
C GLN A 312 11.26 6.50 -7.13
N ARG A 313 12.47 6.05 -7.45
CA ARG A 313 13.68 6.89 -7.51
C ARG A 313 14.12 7.22 -8.91
N MET A 314 13.97 6.28 -9.85
CA MET A 314 14.46 6.47 -11.22
C MET A 314 13.63 7.49 -12.01
N LEU A 315 12.31 7.41 -11.94
CA LEU A 315 11.44 8.31 -12.70
C LEU A 315 11.45 9.74 -12.16
N PRO A 316 11.35 10.00 -10.84
CA PRO A 316 11.52 11.37 -10.32
C PRO A 316 12.88 11.97 -10.59
N LEU A 317 13.98 11.18 -10.56
CA LEU A 317 15.31 11.67 -10.94
C LEU A 317 15.33 12.09 -12.42
N ARG A 318 14.80 11.26 -13.31
CA ARG A 318 14.71 11.56 -14.75
C ARG A 318 13.81 12.76 -15.05
N ALA A 319 12.77 12.97 -14.25
CA ALA A 319 11.87 14.11 -14.33
C ALA A 319 12.46 15.40 -13.72
N GLY A 320 13.64 15.33 -13.08
CA GLY A 320 14.24 16.48 -12.38
C GLY A 320 13.48 16.88 -11.11
N LEU A 321 12.66 15.99 -10.55
CA LEU A 321 11.84 16.21 -9.36
C LEU A 321 12.56 15.86 -8.06
N ILE A 322 13.61 15.06 -8.13
CA ILE A 322 14.56 14.80 -7.04
C ILE A 322 15.97 14.97 -7.57
N ASP A 323 16.89 15.31 -6.68
CA ASP A 323 18.30 15.40 -7.01
C ASP A 323 19.04 14.05 -6.80
N ARG A 324 20.31 14.02 -7.17
CA ARG A 324 21.16 12.82 -7.01
C ARG A 324 21.41 12.47 -5.54
N ALA A 325 21.40 13.45 -4.65
CA ALA A 325 21.60 13.21 -3.23
C ALA A 325 20.42 12.44 -2.64
N MET A 326 19.20 12.86 -2.94
CA MET A 326 17.98 12.15 -2.54
C MET A 326 17.88 10.76 -3.17
N PHE A 327 18.21 10.65 -4.46
CA PHE A 327 18.30 9.36 -5.15
C PHE A 327 19.25 8.39 -4.44
N LEU A 328 20.48 8.84 -4.14
CA LEU A 328 21.49 8.02 -3.47
C LEU A 328 21.10 7.70 -2.03
N HIS A 329 20.45 8.63 -1.33
CA HIS A 329 19.95 8.40 0.02
C HIS A 329 18.96 7.22 0.02
N ASP A 330 17.97 7.24 -0.85
CA ASP A 330 16.97 6.17 -0.94
C ASP A 330 17.56 4.84 -1.45
N LEU A 331 18.41 4.89 -2.49
CA LEU A 331 19.10 3.71 -3.00
C LEU A 331 19.93 3.03 -1.92
N ASN A 332 20.74 3.81 -1.20
CA ASN A 332 21.64 3.28 -0.18
C ASN A 332 20.90 2.78 1.06
N ARG A 333 19.75 3.38 1.40
CA ARG A 333 18.84 2.86 2.41
C ARG A 333 18.35 1.45 2.03
N SER A 334 17.81 1.28 0.82
CA SER A 334 17.33 -0.02 0.31
C SER A 334 18.47 -1.06 0.21
N ALA A 335 19.64 -0.63 -0.25
CA ALA A 335 20.83 -1.48 -0.35
C ALA A 335 21.32 -1.93 1.04
N ALA A 336 21.42 -1.02 2.00
CA ALA A 336 21.79 -1.35 3.37
C ALA A 336 20.83 -2.36 3.99
N GLN A 337 19.51 -2.13 3.85
CA GLN A 337 18.49 -3.07 4.32
C GLN A 337 18.64 -4.46 3.70
N TYR A 338 18.85 -4.53 2.39
CA TYR A 338 19.00 -5.81 1.70
C TYR A 338 20.27 -6.55 2.11
N TYR A 339 21.44 -5.91 2.00
CA TYR A 339 22.72 -6.57 2.23
C TYR A 339 23.01 -6.89 3.70
N THR A 340 22.35 -6.21 4.64
CA THR A 340 22.43 -6.56 6.07
C THR A 340 21.31 -7.48 6.55
N ASN A 341 20.27 -7.74 5.74
CA ASN A 341 19.15 -8.58 6.14
C ASN A 341 19.62 -10.02 6.39
N SER A 342 19.41 -10.52 7.59
CA SER A 342 19.76 -11.90 7.94
C SER A 342 18.96 -12.96 7.16
N ALA A 343 17.79 -12.59 6.61
CA ALA A 343 16.95 -13.43 5.76
C ALA A 343 17.22 -13.24 4.25
N ARG A 344 18.26 -12.46 3.83
CA ARG A 344 18.50 -12.10 2.42
C ARG A 344 18.65 -13.28 1.46
N HIS A 345 18.94 -14.46 1.97
CA HIS A 345 19.02 -15.70 1.21
C HIS A 345 17.73 -16.54 1.24
N GLY A 346 16.64 -16.01 1.84
CA GLY A 346 15.33 -16.66 1.82
C GLY A 346 14.79 -16.80 0.39
N THR A 347 14.22 -17.96 0.08
CA THR A 347 13.56 -18.21 -1.21
C THR A 347 12.25 -17.46 -1.31
N ASN A 348 11.71 -17.31 -2.52
CA ASN A 348 10.37 -16.69 -2.68
C ASN A 348 9.25 -17.53 -2.05
N VAL A 349 9.40 -18.83 -1.92
CA VAL A 349 8.46 -19.68 -1.18
C VAL A 349 8.48 -19.31 0.31
N GLU A 350 9.66 -19.16 0.89
CA GLU A 350 9.77 -18.71 2.29
C GLU A 350 9.27 -17.29 2.49
N VAL A 351 9.43 -16.39 1.49
CA VAL A 351 8.82 -15.05 1.52
C VAL A 351 7.31 -15.19 1.59
N PHE A 352 6.70 -15.99 0.73
CA PHE A 352 5.26 -16.24 0.75
C PHE A 352 4.78 -16.73 2.13
N ASP A 353 5.45 -17.74 2.70
CA ASP A 353 5.05 -18.34 3.98
C ASP A 353 5.19 -17.39 5.18
N LYS A 354 6.18 -16.49 5.14
CA LYS A 354 6.58 -15.66 6.28
C LYS A 354 6.28 -14.16 6.13
N PHE A 355 5.67 -13.75 5.02
CA PHE A 355 5.46 -12.34 4.68
C PHE A 355 4.78 -11.54 5.82
N TRP A 356 3.72 -12.08 6.38
CA TRP A 356 2.94 -11.39 7.42
C TRP A 356 3.47 -11.61 8.85
N THR A 357 4.36 -12.57 9.04
CA THR A 357 4.84 -12.96 10.37
C THR A 357 6.27 -12.52 10.66
N ASP A 358 7.06 -12.18 9.65
CA ASP A 358 8.46 -11.79 9.80
C ASP A 358 8.84 -10.65 8.84
N ALA A 359 9.03 -9.45 9.39
CA ALA A 359 9.38 -8.25 8.64
C ALA A 359 10.65 -8.42 7.78
N ARG A 360 11.60 -9.29 8.18
CA ARG A 360 12.81 -9.55 7.38
C ARG A 360 12.46 -10.18 6.04
N PHE A 361 11.48 -11.09 6.01
CA PHE A 361 10.98 -11.70 4.77
C PHE A 361 10.07 -10.74 4.01
N ARG A 362 9.23 -9.98 4.71
CA ARG A 362 8.34 -8.98 4.09
C ARG A 362 9.10 -7.93 3.28
N LEU A 363 10.29 -7.50 3.73
CA LEU A 363 11.09 -6.50 3.02
C LEU A 363 11.90 -7.05 1.83
N LEU A 364 12.01 -8.36 1.67
CA LEU A 364 12.78 -8.94 0.56
C LEU A 364 12.20 -8.62 -0.82
N PRO A 365 10.90 -8.71 -1.09
CA PRO A 365 10.30 -8.31 -2.36
C PRO A 365 10.70 -6.90 -2.78
N TYR A 366 10.63 -5.96 -1.86
CA TYR A 366 10.99 -4.55 -2.07
C TYR A 366 12.47 -4.38 -2.41
N ASN A 367 13.33 -4.80 -1.51
CA ASN A 367 14.75 -4.48 -1.58
C ASN A 367 15.50 -5.41 -2.55
N ARG A 368 15.31 -6.73 -2.47
CA ARG A 368 15.89 -7.69 -3.42
C ARG A 368 15.33 -7.49 -4.81
N GLY A 369 14.01 -7.26 -4.93
CA GLY A 369 13.34 -6.99 -6.20
C GLY A 369 13.92 -5.76 -6.89
N SER A 370 14.09 -4.64 -6.19
CA SER A 370 14.66 -3.43 -6.79
C SER A 370 16.11 -3.62 -7.26
N MET A 371 16.93 -4.38 -6.51
CA MET A 371 18.29 -4.73 -6.94
C MET A 371 18.28 -5.67 -8.16
N TYR A 372 17.32 -6.61 -8.21
CA TYR A 372 17.15 -7.47 -9.38
C TYR A 372 16.78 -6.65 -10.62
N PHE A 373 15.87 -5.69 -10.52
CA PHE A 373 15.52 -4.84 -11.65
C PHE A 373 16.67 -3.93 -12.08
N ALA A 374 17.48 -3.43 -11.16
CA ALA A 374 18.70 -2.71 -11.51
C ALA A 374 19.72 -3.60 -12.24
N GLN A 375 19.87 -4.86 -11.83
CA GLN A 375 20.71 -5.83 -12.52
C GLN A 375 20.16 -6.16 -13.91
N LEU A 376 18.85 -6.34 -14.03
CA LEU A 376 18.17 -6.63 -15.29
C LEU A 376 18.27 -5.44 -16.28
N ASP A 377 18.04 -4.21 -15.83
CA ASP A 377 18.22 -3.02 -16.67
C ASP A 377 19.62 -2.95 -17.25
N ALA A 378 20.64 -3.17 -16.43
CA ALA A 378 22.03 -3.22 -16.88
C ALA A 378 22.28 -4.34 -17.91
N ALA A 379 21.68 -5.52 -17.71
CA ALA A 379 21.79 -6.65 -18.65
C ALA A 379 21.11 -6.35 -19.99
N ILE A 380 19.90 -5.76 -19.98
CA ILE A 380 19.18 -5.36 -21.21
C ILE A 380 20.00 -4.31 -21.97
N ARG A 381 20.51 -3.27 -21.28
CA ARG A 381 21.36 -2.25 -21.90
C ARG A 381 22.63 -2.83 -22.52
N ALA A 382 23.28 -3.75 -21.82
CA ALA A 382 24.47 -4.43 -22.33
C ALA A 382 24.14 -5.30 -23.56
N HIS A 383 23.05 -6.07 -23.52
CA HIS A 383 22.64 -6.96 -24.61
C HIS A 383 22.24 -6.17 -25.88
N SER A 384 21.59 -5.04 -25.70
CA SER A 384 21.10 -4.17 -26.78
C SER A 384 22.08 -3.09 -27.24
N ALA A 385 23.30 -3.06 -26.72
CA ALA A 385 24.27 -1.96 -26.93
C ALA A 385 23.68 -0.57 -26.57
N GLY A 386 22.91 -0.51 -25.48
CA GLY A 386 22.30 0.70 -24.94
C GLY A 386 21.02 1.16 -25.64
N LYS A 387 20.51 0.41 -26.60
CA LYS A 387 19.30 0.77 -27.37
C LYS A 387 18.02 0.49 -26.63
N ARG A 388 18.02 -0.43 -25.69
CA ARG A 388 16.87 -0.84 -24.88
C ARG A 388 17.22 -0.85 -23.40
N SER A 389 16.19 -0.82 -22.57
CA SER A 389 16.29 -0.76 -21.12
C SER A 389 15.16 -1.56 -20.46
N LEU A 390 15.12 -1.57 -19.15
CA LEU A 390 14.00 -2.13 -18.39
C LEU A 390 12.66 -1.46 -18.73
N ASP A 391 12.68 -0.18 -19.11
CA ASP A 391 11.48 0.57 -19.51
C ASP A 391 10.75 -0.11 -20.66
N ASP A 392 11.47 -0.56 -21.67
CA ASP A 392 10.90 -1.26 -22.84
C ASP A 392 10.20 -2.56 -22.44
N LEU A 393 10.79 -3.28 -21.49
CA LEU A 393 10.23 -4.54 -20.98
C LEU A 393 8.97 -4.29 -20.15
N VAL A 394 8.98 -3.27 -19.29
CA VAL A 394 7.80 -2.86 -18.48
C VAL A 394 6.66 -2.39 -19.38
N LEU A 395 6.95 -1.57 -20.38
CA LEU A 395 5.93 -1.12 -21.36
C LEU A 395 5.38 -2.29 -22.19
N ALA A 396 6.21 -3.29 -22.51
CA ALA A 396 5.73 -4.51 -23.17
C ALA A 396 4.75 -5.31 -22.28
N VAL A 397 5.03 -5.45 -20.98
CA VAL A 397 4.11 -6.07 -20.02
C VAL A 397 2.76 -5.34 -19.98
N ILE A 398 2.78 -4.01 -19.90
CA ILE A 398 1.57 -3.19 -19.91
C ILE A 398 0.79 -3.35 -21.23
N ALA A 399 1.48 -3.41 -22.36
CA ALA A 399 0.85 -3.62 -23.67
C ALA A 399 0.18 -5.00 -23.78
N GLU A 400 0.80 -6.06 -23.25
CA GLU A 400 0.20 -7.40 -23.18
C GLU A 400 -1.09 -7.39 -22.35
N HIS A 401 -1.08 -6.75 -21.18
CA HIS A 401 -2.26 -6.59 -20.35
C HIS A 401 -3.39 -5.82 -21.05
N ARG A 402 -3.08 -4.67 -21.66
CA ARG A 402 -4.05 -3.86 -22.39
C ARG A 402 -4.67 -4.61 -23.57
N ALA A 403 -3.95 -5.57 -24.13
CA ALA A 403 -4.44 -6.46 -25.16
C ALA A 403 -5.25 -7.66 -24.61
N GLY A 404 -5.54 -7.69 -23.31
CA GLY A 404 -6.30 -8.77 -22.65
C GLY A 404 -5.52 -10.08 -22.51
N ARG A 405 -4.20 -10.05 -22.64
CA ARG A 405 -3.37 -11.26 -22.49
C ARG A 405 -2.86 -11.40 -21.06
N PRO A 406 -2.72 -12.64 -20.55
CA PRO A 406 -2.24 -12.87 -19.18
C PRO A 406 -0.82 -12.30 -18.97
N VAL A 407 -0.63 -11.64 -17.84
CA VAL A 407 0.70 -11.21 -17.36
C VAL A 407 1.14 -12.20 -16.30
N ASP A 408 1.80 -13.26 -16.69
CA ASP A 408 2.21 -14.36 -15.81
C ASP A 408 3.73 -14.64 -15.91
N GLU A 409 4.19 -15.61 -15.15
CA GLU A 409 5.60 -16.01 -15.15
C GLU A 409 6.07 -16.52 -16.52
N ALA A 410 5.20 -17.13 -17.31
CA ALA A 410 5.52 -17.60 -18.65
C ALA A 410 5.79 -16.43 -19.60
N LEU A 411 4.95 -15.40 -19.57
CA LEU A 411 5.18 -14.15 -20.29
C LEU A 411 6.48 -13.50 -19.84
N TRP A 412 6.71 -13.40 -18.52
CA TRP A 412 7.92 -12.79 -17.98
C TRP A 412 9.19 -13.48 -18.49
N ARG A 413 9.25 -14.80 -18.41
CA ARG A 413 10.38 -15.60 -18.93
C ARG A 413 10.60 -15.43 -20.43
N LYS A 414 9.51 -15.36 -21.21
CA LYS A 414 9.56 -15.09 -22.66
C LYS A 414 10.20 -13.73 -22.92
N LEU A 415 9.77 -12.68 -22.22
CA LEU A 415 10.31 -11.33 -22.35
C LEU A 415 11.79 -11.26 -21.93
N LEU A 416 12.15 -11.87 -20.80
CA LEU A 416 13.54 -11.93 -20.36
C LEU A 416 14.45 -12.58 -21.41
N LEU A 417 14.01 -13.68 -21.99
CA LEU A 417 14.78 -14.40 -23.02
C LEU A 417 14.99 -13.52 -24.27
N ALA A 418 13.96 -12.78 -24.68
CA ALA A 418 14.01 -11.91 -25.84
C ALA A 418 14.88 -10.67 -25.61
N GLU A 419 14.80 -10.04 -24.42
CA GLU A 419 15.45 -8.76 -24.14
C GLU A 419 16.88 -8.88 -23.63
N ALA A 420 17.21 -9.95 -22.91
CA ALA A 420 18.53 -10.09 -22.28
C ALA A 420 19.10 -11.54 -22.32
N GLY A 421 18.45 -12.44 -23.07
CA GLY A 421 18.94 -13.78 -23.35
C GLY A 421 18.82 -14.78 -22.19
N ARG A 422 19.43 -15.97 -22.37
CA ARG A 422 19.31 -17.09 -21.41
C ARG A 422 19.85 -16.76 -20.01
N GLN A 423 20.86 -15.89 -19.91
CA GLN A 423 21.45 -15.53 -18.63
C GLN A 423 20.45 -14.76 -17.76
N ALA A 424 19.64 -13.87 -18.34
CA ALA A 424 18.61 -13.15 -17.60
C ALA A 424 17.55 -14.09 -17.00
N VAL A 425 17.19 -15.16 -17.74
CA VAL A 425 16.27 -16.19 -17.21
C VAL A 425 16.93 -16.95 -16.05
N ALA A 426 18.22 -17.28 -16.16
CA ALA A 426 18.96 -17.95 -15.08
C ALA A 426 19.11 -17.06 -13.84
N ASP A 427 19.38 -15.77 -14.02
CA ASP A 427 19.47 -14.78 -12.94
C ASP A 427 18.13 -14.60 -12.22
N TYR A 428 17.02 -14.57 -12.98
CA TYR A 428 15.68 -14.58 -12.42
C TYR A 428 15.43 -15.80 -11.52
N GLN A 429 15.73 -17.00 -12.02
CA GLN A 429 15.57 -18.23 -11.25
C GLN A 429 16.46 -18.24 -9.99
N ALA A 430 17.68 -17.77 -10.12
CA ALA A 430 18.62 -17.67 -9.01
C ALA A 430 18.13 -16.69 -7.92
N MET A 431 17.54 -15.55 -8.31
CA MET A 431 16.92 -14.58 -7.40
C MET A 431 15.74 -15.24 -6.65
N GLN A 432 14.87 -15.96 -7.34
CA GLN A 432 13.76 -16.70 -6.74
C GLN A 432 14.23 -17.72 -5.68
N MET A 433 15.39 -18.34 -5.90
CA MET A 433 16.02 -19.31 -4.99
C MET A 433 16.87 -18.65 -3.90
N GLY A 434 16.79 -17.33 -3.71
CA GLY A 434 17.48 -16.61 -2.64
C GLY A 434 18.97 -16.35 -2.89
N LYS A 435 19.45 -16.50 -4.13
CA LYS A 435 20.82 -16.10 -4.47
C LYS A 435 20.95 -14.57 -4.31
N LEU A 436 22.08 -14.13 -3.75
CA LEU A 436 22.37 -12.72 -3.57
C LEU A 436 22.38 -12.01 -4.93
N VAL A 437 21.56 -10.96 -5.05
CA VAL A 437 21.52 -10.09 -6.22
C VAL A 437 22.52 -8.96 -6.03
N LEU A 438 23.43 -8.79 -6.96
CA LEU A 438 24.45 -7.73 -6.92
C LEU A 438 24.56 -7.05 -8.30
N PRO A 439 23.84 -5.93 -8.51
CA PRO A 439 23.91 -5.19 -9.77
C PRO A 439 25.34 -4.75 -10.12
N PRO A 440 25.68 -4.59 -11.40
CA PRO A 440 26.95 -4.01 -11.81
C PRO A 440 27.22 -2.64 -11.16
N SER A 441 28.47 -2.22 -11.08
CA SER A 441 28.84 -0.98 -10.41
C SER A 441 28.09 0.24 -10.98
N ASN A 442 27.88 0.28 -12.29
CA ASN A 442 27.23 1.34 -13.04
C ASN A 442 25.75 1.05 -13.37
N ALA A 443 25.09 0.15 -12.64
CA ALA A 443 23.71 -0.25 -12.93
C ALA A 443 22.71 0.92 -12.94
N PHE A 444 22.98 1.96 -12.15
CA PHE A 444 22.12 3.15 -12.06
C PHE A 444 22.58 4.30 -12.99
N GLY A 445 23.43 3.98 -13.97
CA GLY A 445 23.96 4.95 -14.94
C GLY A 445 25.42 5.34 -14.68
N PRO A 446 26.04 6.08 -15.61
CA PRO A 446 27.46 6.38 -15.58
C PRO A 446 27.87 7.32 -14.44
N CYS A 447 26.89 8.03 -13.83
CA CYS A 447 27.13 8.98 -12.76
C CYS A 447 27.15 8.34 -11.36
N PHE A 448 26.97 7.03 -11.27
CA PHE A 448 26.96 6.29 -10.02
C PHE A 448 27.96 5.12 -10.08
N ARG A 449 28.60 4.84 -8.97
CA ARG A 449 29.48 3.68 -8.83
C ARG A 449 29.26 2.97 -7.50
N ARG A 450 29.37 1.64 -7.51
CA ARG A 450 29.27 0.82 -6.31
C ARG A 450 30.55 0.91 -5.48
N VAL A 451 30.36 1.01 -4.16
CA VAL A 451 31.43 1.04 -3.15
C VAL A 451 31.09 0.09 -1.99
N LEU A 452 32.10 -0.27 -1.22
CA LEU A 452 31.93 -0.96 0.06
C LEU A 452 31.82 0.07 1.19
N ARG A 453 30.83 -0.09 2.07
CA ARG A 453 30.60 0.73 3.26
C ARG A 453 30.38 -0.15 4.48
N LYS A 454 30.83 0.29 5.64
CA LYS A 454 30.51 -0.33 6.92
C LYS A 454 29.11 0.08 7.34
N THR A 455 28.23 -0.90 7.54
CA THR A 455 26.84 -0.67 7.96
C THR A 455 26.52 -1.57 9.16
N ARG A 456 25.87 -1.02 10.17
CA ARG A 456 25.39 -1.81 11.31
C ARG A 456 24.05 -2.46 10.98
N PRO A 457 23.98 -3.81 10.88
CA PRO A 457 22.73 -4.51 10.62
C PRO A 457 21.72 -4.32 11.75
N PHE A 458 20.42 -4.45 11.44
CA PHE A 458 19.42 -4.62 12.48
C PHE A 458 19.72 -5.90 13.26
N ASP A 459 19.90 -5.74 14.57
CA ASP A 459 20.12 -6.83 15.51
C ASP A 459 19.47 -6.45 16.84
N PRO A 460 18.39 -7.12 17.24
CA PRO A 460 17.73 -6.83 18.51
C PRO A 460 18.57 -7.28 19.73
N GLY A 461 19.72 -7.94 19.51
CA GLY A 461 20.57 -8.46 20.58
C GLY A 461 19.99 -9.67 21.32
N VAL A 462 18.85 -10.18 20.87
CA VAL A 462 18.13 -11.34 21.40
C VAL A 462 17.62 -12.20 20.26
N ALA A 463 17.30 -13.47 20.52
CA ALA A 463 16.65 -14.31 19.50
C ALA A 463 15.27 -13.72 19.10
N MET A 464 14.92 -13.79 17.82
CA MET A 464 13.64 -13.28 17.31
C MET A 464 12.43 -13.97 17.95
N SER A 465 12.57 -15.21 18.42
CA SER A 465 11.54 -15.91 19.21
C SER A 465 11.17 -15.22 20.51
N THR A 466 11.98 -14.30 21.01
CA THR A 466 11.65 -13.39 22.14
C THR A 466 10.33 -12.65 21.91
N PHE A 467 10.01 -12.31 20.67
CA PHE A 467 8.84 -11.52 20.31
C PHE A 467 7.62 -12.37 19.90
N ALA A 468 7.77 -13.69 19.87
CA ALA A 468 6.66 -14.64 19.71
C ALA A 468 6.08 -15.06 21.07
N SER A 469 4.83 -15.51 21.10
CA SER A 469 4.21 -16.00 22.33
C SER A 469 4.88 -17.30 22.85
N PRO A 470 5.12 -17.43 24.16
CA PRO A 470 5.02 -16.46 25.25
C PRO A 470 6.22 -15.47 25.24
N LYS A 471 6.00 -14.22 24.99
CA LYS A 471 7.01 -13.17 24.78
C LYS A 471 8.06 -13.09 25.92
N LYS A 472 9.05 -13.96 25.90
CA LYS A 472 10.15 -14.00 26.88
C LYS A 472 11.49 -13.79 26.22
N VAL A 473 12.34 -12.98 26.83
CA VAL A 473 13.71 -12.77 26.37
C VAL A 473 14.49 -14.06 26.41
N VAL A 474 14.95 -14.49 25.23
CA VAL A 474 15.79 -15.68 25.03
C VAL A 474 16.93 -15.34 24.07
N GLY A 475 18.05 -16.04 24.21
CA GLY A 475 19.19 -15.88 23.32
C GLY A 475 19.81 -14.48 23.38
N LEU A 476 19.84 -13.84 24.56
CA LEU A 476 20.53 -12.56 24.75
C LEU A 476 22.00 -12.69 24.41
N ILE A 477 22.46 -11.82 23.51
CA ILE A 477 23.84 -11.78 23.04
C ILE A 477 24.65 -10.94 24.02
N ALA A 478 25.64 -11.54 24.67
CA ALA A 478 26.52 -10.85 25.59
C ALA A 478 27.27 -9.68 24.90
N GLY A 479 27.29 -8.51 25.53
CA GLY A 479 27.91 -7.29 25.01
C GLY A 479 27.09 -6.60 23.89
N SER A 480 25.93 -7.12 23.50
CA SER A 480 25.00 -6.44 22.59
C SER A 480 24.46 -5.13 23.21
N GLU A 481 23.85 -4.28 22.39
CA GLU A 481 23.19 -3.07 22.88
C GLU A 481 22.01 -3.41 23.83
N ALA A 482 21.34 -4.54 23.62
CA ALA A 482 20.31 -5.07 24.52
C ALA A 482 20.87 -5.45 25.90
N ASP A 483 22.01 -6.15 25.93
CA ASP A 483 22.70 -6.55 27.17
C ASP A 483 23.20 -5.32 27.94
N LYS A 484 23.83 -4.37 27.25
CA LYS A 484 24.27 -3.10 27.84
C LYS A 484 23.11 -2.28 28.39
N ALA A 485 21.93 -2.35 27.76
CA ALA A 485 20.72 -1.68 28.25
C ALA A 485 20.05 -2.39 29.43
N GLY A 486 20.58 -3.56 29.85
CA GLY A 486 20.14 -4.27 31.03
C GLY A 486 19.05 -5.32 30.82
N LEU A 487 18.74 -5.74 29.58
CA LEU A 487 17.90 -6.92 29.33
C LEU A 487 18.54 -8.17 29.91
N ARG A 488 17.73 -9.14 30.31
CA ARG A 488 18.15 -10.45 30.81
C ARG A 488 17.32 -11.56 30.23
N ASN A 489 17.95 -12.71 30.00
CA ASN A 489 17.19 -13.91 29.63
C ASN A 489 16.13 -14.21 30.69
N GLY A 490 14.92 -14.55 30.27
CA GLY A 490 13.77 -14.83 31.13
C GLY A 490 12.88 -13.61 31.42
N ASP A 491 13.28 -12.37 31.11
CA ASP A 491 12.40 -11.19 31.19
C ASP A 491 11.15 -11.42 30.31
N THR A 492 9.99 -10.99 30.80
CA THR A 492 8.75 -11.04 30.01
C THR A 492 8.56 -9.73 29.26
N VAL A 493 8.43 -9.75 27.94
CA VAL A 493 8.13 -8.57 27.13
C VAL A 493 6.64 -8.31 27.15
N LEU A 494 6.21 -7.22 27.76
CA LEU A 494 4.81 -6.80 27.85
C LEU A 494 4.39 -5.96 26.66
N LYS A 495 5.28 -5.07 26.18
CA LYS A 495 5.03 -4.15 25.07
C LYS A 495 6.32 -3.91 24.28
N GLY A 496 6.17 -3.56 23.01
CA GLY A 496 7.27 -3.29 22.10
C GLY A 496 7.76 -4.54 21.36
N GLY A 497 8.68 -4.35 20.44
CA GLY A 497 9.27 -5.37 19.59
C GLY A 497 9.71 -4.82 18.24
N PRO A 498 10.34 -5.65 17.39
CA PRO A 498 10.78 -5.24 16.07
C PRO A 498 9.60 -4.92 15.15
N GLY A 499 9.73 -3.86 14.38
CA GLY A 499 8.78 -3.43 13.37
C GLY A 499 9.51 -2.81 12.17
N ASP A 500 8.78 -2.49 11.12
CA ASP A 500 9.35 -1.97 9.86
C ASP A 500 10.12 -0.67 10.08
N ALA A 501 9.63 0.21 10.96
CA ALA A 501 10.31 1.46 11.29
C ALA A 501 11.76 1.24 11.78
N LEU A 502 11.97 0.25 12.66
CA LEU A 502 13.31 -0.10 13.15
C LEU A 502 14.22 -0.69 12.09
N LEU A 503 13.65 -1.36 11.09
CA LEU A 503 14.39 -1.88 9.95
C LEU A 503 14.73 -0.78 8.94
N ASN A 504 13.82 0.20 8.80
CA ASN A 504 13.93 1.29 7.83
C ASN A 504 14.85 2.42 8.29
N ASP A 505 14.90 2.73 9.58
CA ASP A 505 15.71 3.81 10.14
C ASP A 505 16.86 3.27 11.01
N PRO A 506 18.13 3.35 10.55
CA PRO A 506 19.30 2.89 11.31
C PRO A 506 19.51 3.60 12.64
N GLY A 507 18.98 4.81 12.80
CA GLY A 507 19.10 5.62 14.02
C GLY A 507 17.99 5.37 15.04
N GLN A 508 16.93 4.64 14.67
CA GLN A 508 15.80 4.46 15.55
C GLN A 508 16.09 3.50 16.71
N THR A 509 15.75 3.94 17.93
CA THR A 509 15.83 3.13 19.14
C THR A 509 14.57 2.27 19.30
N MET A 510 14.74 1.09 19.90
CA MET A 510 13.66 0.20 20.32
C MET A 510 13.45 0.32 21.83
N THR A 511 12.19 0.54 22.22
CA THR A 511 11.79 0.51 23.64
C THR A 511 10.95 -0.73 23.90
N LEU A 512 11.33 -1.50 24.90
CA LEU A 512 10.61 -2.67 25.39
C LEU A 512 10.13 -2.43 26.81
N THR A 513 8.83 -2.55 27.07
CA THR A 513 8.32 -2.64 28.43
C THR A 513 8.46 -4.08 28.90
N ILE A 514 9.28 -4.33 29.91
CA ILE A 514 9.55 -5.68 30.42
C ILE A 514 9.10 -5.85 31.86
N ARG A 515 8.81 -7.09 32.22
CA ARG A 515 8.55 -7.52 33.60
C ARG A 515 9.63 -8.49 34.04
N ARG A 516 10.29 -8.17 35.16
CA ARG A 516 11.29 -9.01 35.84
C ARG A 516 10.85 -9.22 37.29
N GLY A 517 10.39 -10.41 37.63
CA GLY A 517 9.76 -10.67 38.92
C GLY A 517 8.51 -9.78 39.09
N ALA A 518 8.47 -8.99 40.18
CA ALA A 518 7.38 -8.04 40.46
C ALA A 518 7.56 -6.66 39.81
N GLN A 519 8.70 -6.37 39.19
CA GLN A 519 9.01 -5.06 38.63
C GLN A 519 8.65 -4.99 37.15
N THR A 520 8.07 -3.85 36.74
CA THR A 520 7.85 -3.49 35.34
C THR A 520 8.59 -2.19 35.05
N PHE A 521 9.35 -2.15 33.98
CA PHE A 521 10.14 -0.99 33.54
C PHE A 521 10.45 -1.04 32.07
N ASP A 522 10.81 0.10 31.50
CA ASP A 522 11.19 0.23 30.10
C ASP A 522 12.70 0.07 29.91
N VAL A 523 13.07 -0.63 28.82
CA VAL A 523 14.45 -0.75 28.34
C VAL A 523 14.51 -0.19 26.93
N THR A 524 15.33 0.86 26.75
CA THR A 524 15.49 1.52 25.44
C THR A 524 16.93 1.38 24.97
N TYR A 525 17.12 0.94 23.73
CA TYR A 525 18.44 0.78 23.12
C TYR A 525 18.38 0.86 21.58
N LEU A 526 19.54 1.06 20.95
CA LEU A 526 19.69 1.03 19.51
C LEU A 526 19.88 -0.43 19.04
N PRO A 527 18.89 -1.04 18.36
CA PRO A 527 18.96 -2.46 18.00
C PRO A 527 19.85 -2.70 16.77
N ARG A 528 21.16 -2.50 16.94
CA ARG A 528 22.15 -2.61 15.86
C ARG A 528 23.34 -3.47 16.28
N GLY A 529 23.69 -4.41 15.40
CA GLY A 529 24.85 -5.28 15.53
C GLY A 529 26.19 -4.60 15.20
N ALA A 530 27.25 -5.41 15.16
CA ALA A 530 28.56 -4.95 14.72
C ALA A 530 28.55 -4.52 13.25
N PRO A 531 29.37 -3.52 12.86
CA PRO A 531 29.44 -3.09 11.46
C PRO A 531 29.92 -4.23 10.53
N VAL A 532 29.20 -4.42 9.43
CA VAL A 532 29.54 -5.35 8.34
C VAL A 532 29.74 -4.62 7.04
N ASP A 533 30.51 -5.19 6.12
CA ASP A 533 30.66 -4.64 4.78
C ASP A 533 29.39 -4.84 3.98
N THR A 534 28.90 -3.74 3.37
CA THR A 534 27.74 -3.72 2.50
C THR A 534 28.04 -2.99 1.21
N TYR A 535 27.33 -3.38 0.15
CA TYR A 535 27.39 -2.66 -1.11
C TYR A 535 26.47 -1.43 -1.06
N GLN A 536 27.01 -0.28 -1.44
CA GLN A 536 26.29 0.98 -1.60
C GLN A 536 26.78 1.67 -2.87
N TRP A 537 26.17 2.80 -3.21
CA TRP A 537 26.52 3.61 -4.38
C TRP A 537 26.88 5.02 -3.95
N GLU A 538 27.77 5.63 -4.71
CA GLU A 538 28.15 7.04 -4.58
C GLU A 538 28.23 7.70 -5.95
N GLN A 539 28.27 9.02 -6.00
CA GLN A 539 28.46 9.73 -7.26
C GLN A 539 29.84 9.38 -7.84
N ALA A 540 29.84 9.02 -9.14
CA ALA A 540 31.07 8.92 -9.89
C ALA A 540 31.51 10.34 -10.29
N GLY A 541 32.74 10.73 -9.95
CA GLY A 541 33.29 12.04 -10.30
C GLY A 541 33.66 12.17 -11.80
N ALA A 542 32.68 11.92 -12.67
CA ALA A 542 32.87 12.03 -14.12
C ALA A 542 32.38 13.42 -14.59
N PRO A 543 33.16 14.14 -15.41
CA PRO A 543 32.81 15.53 -15.85
C PRO A 543 31.43 15.66 -16.48
N GLN A 544 30.95 14.61 -17.17
CA GLN A 544 29.62 14.59 -17.78
C GLN A 544 28.47 14.55 -16.73
N CYS A 545 28.79 14.25 -15.49
CA CYS A 545 27.82 14.18 -14.41
C CYS A 545 27.60 15.52 -13.70
N ASP A 546 28.42 16.51 -13.97
CA ASP A 546 28.30 17.84 -13.35
C ASP A 546 27.29 18.74 -14.09
N GLN A 547 26.84 18.34 -15.29
CA GLN A 547 26.01 19.17 -16.17
C GLN A 547 24.52 18.80 -16.22
N THR A 548 24.07 17.78 -15.50
CA THR A 548 22.66 17.35 -15.44
C THR A 548 22.18 17.31 -13.98
N PRO A 549 20.98 17.81 -13.66
CA PRO A 549 20.43 17.78 -12.30
C PRO A 549 20.28 16.36 -11.75
#